data_e56ad2c453839bde0f066bcfadb86a33
#
_entry.id   e56ad2c453839bde0f066bcfadb86a33
#
_cell.length_a   1.000
_cell.length_b   1.000
_cell.length_c   1.000
_cell.angle_alpha   90.00
_cell.angle_beta   90.00
_cell.angle_gamma   90.00
#
_symmetry.space_group_name_H-M   'P 1'
#
loop_
_entity.id
_entity.type
_entity.pdbx_description
1 polymer ?
#
loop_
_entity_poly.entity_id
_entity_poly.type
_entity_poly.pdbx_seq_one_letter_code
_entity_poly.pdbx_strand_id
1 'polypeptide(L)'
;MKKYLFITFLSFLLNSVSLAEHANEPYEPNGWDKFLVKGSQNYYKFQSELVEDKDVKKEIDNSQKTGLISYLLFEDNKIKIDQENLPNYIKINNGIMPSHSVGKSLVSYVLGHAICEGYIDNINITLDDWSVLDGTLYKGQKLIDILNMNAGDQKFIGERKFNSDNKIQDVRFLNVNTFPIKDAMQLDILQSTKKSKPVYNYNALATNLLMNYTIYKTGDDWEKLLNKVFNEHVRVKDEVWFHQTVQKYNSSIHPRETGRYSFYANRYDYLRIGKRILDDWNNDTCTGKYLKTIYEQRISKNEKSYDGDRMGQFDIHTYSKKYGGQFHFDVIGLKKRKILGMSGFGGQQVIIDFDTGRIIVVHALDRHYNWKKIVLKKLKQK
;
A
#
# COMPACT_ATOMS: atom_id res chain seq x y z
N MET A 1 -24.01 24.51 44.43
CA MET A 1 -23.39 24.73 43.11
C MET A 1 -21.91 24.38 43.15
N LYS A 2 -21.53 23.11 43.03
CA LYS A 2 -20.13 22.60 42.85
C LYS A 2 -20.19 21.08 42.61
N LYS A 3 -20.69 20.62 41.46
CA LYS A 3 -20.61 19.19 41.08
C LYS A 3 -20.59 18.91 39.54
N TYR A 4 -20.29 19.90 38.70
CA TYR A 4 -20.31 19.70 37.21
C TYR A 4 -18.99 20.01 36.53
N LEU A 5 -17.83 19.97 37.20
CA LEU A 5 -16.55 20.32 36.55
C LEU A 5 -15.58 19.11 36.42
N PHE A 6 -16.04 17.87 36.61
CA PHE A 6 -15.11 16.73 36.63
C PHE A 6 -15.37 15.70 35.52
N ILE A 7 -16.39 15.87 34.66
CA ILE A 7 -16.74 14.88 33.62
C ILE A 7 -16.18 15.26 32.24
N THR A 8 -15.80 16.50 32.03
CA THR A 8 -15.33 16.97 30.69
C THR A 8 -13.84 16.74 30.46
N PHE A 9 -13.06 16.35 31.45
CA PHE A 9 -11.62 16.12 31.29
C PHE A 9 -11.27 14.66 31.01
N LEU A 10 -12.20 13.72 31.25
CA LEU A 10 -11.95 12.30 31.02
C LEU A 10 -12.25 11.87 29.59
N SER A 11 -13.07 12.64 28.85
CA SER A 11 -13.38 12.32 27.43
C SER A 11 -12.28 12.72 26.45
N PHE A 12 -11.38 13.64 26.83
CA PHE A 12 -10.24 14.01 25.98
C PHE A 12 -9.06 13.04 26.08
N LEU A 13 -8.95 12.30 27.17
CA LEU A 13 -7.88 11.29 27.35
C LEU A 13 -8.20 9.97 26.65
N LEU A 14 -9.48 9.64 26.41
CA LEU A 14 -9.86 8.40 25.73
C LEU A 14 -9.75 8.47 24.21
N ASN A 15 -9.75 9.66 23.61
CA ASN A 15 -9.56 9.81 22.16
C ASN A 15 -8.08 9.85 21.74
N SER A 16 -7.15 10.07 22.66
CA SER A 16 -5.71 10.01 22.37
C SER A 16 -5.13 8.59 22.45
N VAL A 17 -5.81 7.68 23.14
CA VAL A 17 -5.35 6.29 23.30
C VAL A 17 -5.62 5.45 22.05
N SER A 18 -6.67 5.73 21.27
CA SER A 18 -7.00 4.94 20.08
C SER A 18 -6.08 5.19 18.87
N LEU A 19 -5.39 6.32 18.82
CA LEU A 19 -4.41 6.62 17.78
C LEU A 19 -3.02 6.05 18.08
N ALA A 20 -2.71 5.87 19.36
CA ALA A 20 -1.45 5.28 19.81
C ALA A 20 -1.46 3.74 19.74
N GLU A 21 -2.63 3.09 19.82
CA GLU A 21 -2.73 1.62 19.72
C GLU A 21 -2.34 1.07 18.35
N HIS A 22 -2.58 1.81 17.26
CA HIS A 22 -2.16 1.35 15.93
C HIS A 22 -0.67 1.62 15.61
N ALA A 23 -0.03 2.50 16.35
CA ALA A 23 1.42 2.75 16.23
C ALA A 23 2.26 1.74 17.03
N ASN A 24 1.64 1.03 17.97
CA ASN A 24 2.28 0.06 18.86
C ASN A 24 1.91 -1.40 18.54
N GLU A 25 1.35 -1.70 17.35
CA GLU A 25 1.24 -3.09 16.92
C GLU A 25 2.65 -3.69 16.89
N PRO A 26 2.90 -4.80 17.62
CA PRO A 26 4.22 -5.40 17.64
C PRO A 26 4.64 -5.75 16.22
N TYR A 27 5.85 -5.39 15.83
CA TYR A 27 6.41 -5.58 14.49
C TYR A 27 6.51 -7.05 14.06
N GLU A 28 6.46 -7.95 15.01
CA GLU A 28 6.17 -9.35 14.82
C GLU A 28 5.00 -9.72 15.72
N PRO A 29 3.79 -9.80 15.19
CA PRO A 29 2.72 -10.47 15.90
C PRO A 29 3.12 -11.94 16.03
N ASN A 30 3.55 -12.35 17.21
CA ASN A 30 3.79 -13.75 17.53
C ASN A 30 2.54 -14.54 17.19
N GLY A 31 2.62 -15.48 16.23
CA GLY A 31 1.54 -16.36 15.81
C GLY A 31 0.75 -15.90 14.59
N TRP A 32 1.23 -14.94 13.81
CA TRP A 32 0.65 -14.65 12.49
C TRP A 32 1.34 -15.48 11.41
N ASP A 33 0.53 -16.10 10.57
CA ASP A 33 1.03 -16.74 9.36
C ASP A 33 1.49 -15.70 8.35
N LYS A 34 2.57 -16.00 7.63
CA LYS A 34 3.18 -15.10 6.66
C LYS A 34 3.65 -15.84 5.42
N PHE A 35 3.48 -15.23 4.26
CA PHE A 35 4.14 -15.67 3.03
C PHE A 35 5.55 -15.09 2.99
N LEU A 36 6.50 -15.85 3.54
CA LEU A 36 7.87 -15.43 3.73
C LEU A 36 8.71 -15.65 2.48
N VAL A 37 9.49 -14.64 2.09
CA VAL A 37 10.53 -14.74 1.07
C VAL A 37 11.87 -14.43 1.71
N LYS A 38 12.83 -15.34 1.59
CA LYS A 38 14.20 -15.15 2.08
C LYS A 38 14.95 -14.12 1.24
N GLY A 39 15.89 -13.43 1.85
CA GLY A 39 16.79 -12.53 1.15
C GLY A 39 17.63 -13.25 0.09
N SER A 40 18.00 -12.51 -0.96
CA SER A 40 18.82 -12.99 -2.05
C SER A 40 20.30 -13.00 -1.65
N GLN A 41 21.01 -14.07 -1.96
CA GLN A 41 22.47 -14.07 -1.82
C GLN A 41 23.15 -13.07 -2.76
N ASN A 42 22.51 -12.79 -3.91
CA ASN A 42 22.94 -11.82 -4.91
C ASN A 42 22.12 -10.52 -4.84
N TYR A 43 21.83 -10.02 -3.62
CA TYR A 43 21.04 -8.83 -3.45
C TYR A 43 21.62 -7.61 -4.18
N TYR A 44 20.76 -6.72 -4.63
CA TYR A 44 21.19 -5.49 -5.31
C TYR A 44 21.92 -4.56 -4.33
N LYS A 45 23.20 -4.24 -4.63
CA LYS A 45 24.05 -3.36 -3.83
C LYS A 45 24.00 -1.94 -4.38
N PHE A 46 23.56 -1.01 -3.54
CA PHE A 46 23.57 0.41 -3.90
C PHE A 46 24.97 1.00 -3.73
N GLN A 47 25.36 1.87 -4.65
CA GLN A 47 26.41 2.83 -4.43
C GLN A 47 25.85 4.05 -3.69
N SER A 48 26.68 4.71 -2.92
CA SER A 48 26.31 5.90 -2.16
C SER A 48 27.22 7.07 -2.47
N GLU A 49 26.64 8.26 -2.54
CA GLU A 49 27.33 9.54 -2.60
C GLU A 49 26.53 10.52 -1.73
N LEU A 50 26.75 10.39 -0.41
CA LEU A 50 25.88 10.99 0.58
C LEU A 50 26.11 12.50 0.66
N VAL A 51 25.01 13.24 0.62
CA VAL A 51 24.94 14.67 0.88
C VAL A 51 23.99 14.93 2.06
N GLU A 52 24.34 15.86 2.90
CA GLU A 52 23.46 16.29 3.97
C GLU A 52 22.34 17.18 3.41
N ASP A 53 21.09 16.82 3.68
CA ASP A 53 19.94 17.67 3.43
C ASP A 53 19.42 18.23 4.75
N LYS A 54 19.61 19.54 4.95
CA LYS A 54 19.22 20.22 6.20
C LYS A 54 17.72 20.17 6.46
N ASP A 55 16.89 20.15 5.39
CA ASP A 55 15.44 20.10 5.55
C ASP A 55 15.01 18.69 6.03
N VAL A 56 15.55 17.63 5.41
CA VAL A 56 15.30 16.24 5.83
C VAL A 56 15.84 16.01 7.24
N LYS A 57 17.08 16.44 7.50
CA LYS A 57 17.70 16.28 8.82
C LYS A 57 16.86 16.93 9.92
N LYS A 58 16.35 18.14 9.70
CA LYS A 58 15.49 18.83 10.66
C LYS A 58 14.22 18.04 10.99
N GLU A 59 13.59 17.42 9.98
CA GLU A 59 12.38 16.61 10.18
C GLU A 59 12.71 15.31 10.95
N ILE A 60 13.83 14.64 10.63
CA ILE A 60 14.30 13.41 11.28
C ILE A 60 14.72 13.68 12.74
N ASP A 61 15.48 14.74 12.99
CA ASP A 61 15.93 15.10 14.37
C ASP A 61 14.72 15.40 15.29
N ASN A 62 13.61 15.85 14.71
CA ASN A 62 12.37 16.13 15.45
C ASN A 62 11.30 15.02 15.27
N SER A 63 11.72 13.78 15.03
CA SER A 63 10.83 12.64 14.73
C SER A 63 9.68 12.43 15.71
N GLN A 64 9.85 12.78 16.98
CA GLN A 64 8.76 12.74 17.98
C GLN A 64 7.59 13.68 17.65
N LYS A 65 7.84 14.79 16.92
CA LYS A 65 6.83 15.76 16.51
C LYS A 65 6.38 15.55 15.07
N THR A 66 7.30 15.18 14.20
CA THR A 66 7.08 15.04 12.75
C THR A 66 6.61 13.66 12.35
N GLY A 67 6.87 12.66 13.19
CA GLY A 67 6.66 11.26 12.90
C GLY A 67 7.68 10.67 11.91
N LEU A 68 8.51 11.48 11.25
CA LEU A 68 9.46 11.01 10.23
C LEU A 68 10.61 10.23 10.88
N ILE A 69 10.78 8.96 10.51
CA ILE A 69 11.82 8.09 11.09
C ILE A 69 12.86 7.63 10.10
N SER A 70 12.58 7.72 8.78
CA SER A 70 13.53 7.33 7.74
C SER A 70 13.26 8.03 6.43
N TYR A 71 14.32 8.46 5.77
CA TYR A 71 14.27 9.06 4.44
C TYR A 71 15.46 8.57 3.59
N LEU A 72 15.16 8.03 2.41
CA LEU A 72 16.15 7.70 1.39
C LEU A 72 15.84 8.47 0.10
N LEU A 73 16.86 9.07 -0.49
CA LEU A 73 16.82 9.59 -1.85
C LEU A 73 17.84 8.84 -2.70
N PHE A 74 17.36 8.18 -3.75
CA PHE A 74 18.17 7.59 -4.80
C PHE A 74 18.04 8.42 -6.07
N GLU A 75 19.19 8.83 -6.62
CA GLU A 75 19.32 9.67 -7.79
C GLU A 75 20.69 9.44 -8.42
N ASP A 76 20.83 9.58 -9.74
CA ASP A 76 22.08 9.34 -10.50
C ASP A 76 22.69 7.96 -10.19
N ASN A 77 21.84 6.94 -10.07
CA ASN A 77 22.21 5.56 -9.69
C ASN A 77 22.92 5.42 -8.34
N LYS A 78 22.79 6.37 -7.44
CA LYS A 78 23.40 6.38 -6.10
C LYS A 78 22.39 6.79 -5.03
N ILE A 79 22.61 6.33 -3.82
CA ILE A 79 21.92 6.90 -2.65
C ILE A 79 22.57 8.26 -2.36
N LYS A 80 21.80 9.34 -2.47
CA LYS A 80 22.23 10.72 -2.20
C LYS A 80 21.89 11.19 -0.79
N ILE A 81 20.74 10.77 -0.26
CA ILE A 81 20.32 11.08 1.11
C ILE A 81 19.96 9.76 1.80
N ASP A 82 20.53 9.56 2.97
CA ASP A 82 20.32 8.40 3.82
C ASP A 82 20.27 8.89 5.27
N GLN A 83 19.05 9.18 5.75
CA GLN A 83 18.85 9.71 7.09
C GLN A 83 17.78 8.91 7.83
N GLU A 84 18.05 8.60 9.09
CA GLU A 84 17.13 7.83 9.93
C GLU A 84 17.24 8.19 11.40
N ASN A 85 16.12 8.01 12.09
CA ASN A 85 16.03 7.99 13.55
C ASN A 85 14.98 6.92 13.94
N LEU A 86 15.37 5.65 13.70
CA LEU A 86 14.47 4.53 13.96
C LEU A 86 14.30 4.31 15.47
N PRO A 87 13.06 4.10 15.94
CA PRO A 87 12.80 3.63 17.31
C PRO A 87 13.49 2.29 17.61
N ASN A 88 13.81 2.06 18.88
CA ASN A 88 14.52 0.84 19.28
C ASN A 88 13.79 -0.46 18.89
N TYR A 89 12.47 -0.50 19.01
CA TYR A 89 11.68 -1.68 18.64
C TYR A 89 11.75 -2.01 17.13
N ILE A 90 12.04 -1.02 16.28
CA ILE A 90 12.30 -1.25 14.85
C ILE A 90 13.75 -1.73 14.65
N LYS A 91 14.72 -1.12 15.35
CA LYS A 91 16.14 -1.50 15.24
C LYS A 91 16.40 -2.94 15.63
N ILE A 92 15.83 -3.42 16.74
CA ILE A 92 15.97 -4.81 17.20
C ILE A 92 15.34 -5.83 16.25
N ASN A 93 14.39 -5.41 15.41
CA ASN A 93 13.74 -6.21 14.36
C ASN A 93 14.37 -5.95 12.98
N ASN A 94 15.67 -5.73 12.91
CA ASN A 94 16.44 -5.54 11.66
C ASN A 94 15.92 -4.38 10.77
N GLY A 95 15.26 -3.38 11.37
CA GLY A 95 14.70 -2.25 10.65
C GLY A 95 13.49 -2.60 9.77
N ILE A 96 12.85 -3.74 10.01
CA ILE A 96 11.66 -4.17 9.27
C ILE A 96 10.47 -3.30 9.70
N MET A 97 9.74 -2.81 8.71
CA MET A 97 8.62 -1.90 8.88
C MET A 97 7.42 -2.34 8.05
N PRO A 98 6.19 -2.17 8.56
CA PRO A 98 4.99 -2.48 7.79
C PRO A 98 4.81 -1.50 6.64
N SER A 99 4.37 -2.03 5.51
CA SER A 99 4.04 -1.24 4.32
C SER A 99 2.79 -0.39 4.47
N HIS A 100 1.88 -0.82 5.37
CA HIS A 100 0.49 -0.38 5.31
C HIS A 100 -0.03 -0.45 3.86
N SER A 101 -0.67 0.62 3.37
CA SER A 101 -1.25 0.60 2.02
C SER A 101 -0.24 0.67 0.87
N VAL A 102 1.06 0.86 1.11
CA VAL A 102 2.10 0.60 0.10
C VAL A 102 2.02 -0.85 -0.39
N GLY A 103 1.67 -1.78 0.50
CA GLY A 103 1.45 -3.19 0.14
C GLY A 103 0.38 -3.42 -0.92
N LYS A 104 -0.61 -2.52 -1.06
CA LYS A 104 -1.59 -2.59 -2.16
C LYS A 104 -0.90 -2.54 -3.53
N SER A 105 0.04 -1.62 -3.67
CA SER A 105 0.84 -1.47 -4.89
C SER A 105 1.74 -2.69 -5.12
N LEU A 106 2.25 -3.30 -4.05
CA LEU A 106 3.09 -4.50 -4.15
C LEU A 106 2.26 -5.73 -4.57
N VAL A 107 1.01 -5.85 -4.14
CA VAL A 107 0.08 -6.86 -4.67
C VAL A 107 -0.10 -6.71 -6.17
N SER A 108 -0.29 -5.48 -6.65
CA SER A 108 -0.39 -5.21 -8.09
C SER A 108 0.90 -5.55 -8.83
N TYR A 109 2.06 -5.27 -8.25
CA TYR A 109 3.35 -5.62 -8.85
C TYR A 109 3.53 -7.14 -8.97
N VAL A 110 3.17 -7.91 -7.93
CA VAL A 110 3.16 -9.38 -7.98
C VAL A 110 2.16 -9.91 -9.00
N LEU A 111 0.96 -9.31 -9.11
CA LEU A 111 -0.03 -9.65 -10.12
C LEU A 111 0.51 -9.41 -11.54
N GLY A 112 1.25 -8.31 -11.75
CA GLY A 112 1.93 -8.05 -13.02
C GLY A 112 2.93 -9.15 -13.38
N HIS A 113 3.66 -9.68 -12.40
CA HIS A 113 4.52 -10.86 -12.59
C HIS A 113 3.71 -12.13 -12.88
N ALA A 114 2.56 -12.34 -12.21
CA ALA A 114 1.68 -13.47 -12.51
C ALA A 114 1.18 -13.45 -13.96
N ILE A 115 0.90 -12.26 -14.50
CA ILE A 115 0.60 -12.09 -15.94
C ILE A 115 1.81 -12.46 -16.79
N CYS A 116 2.99 -11.98 -16.44
CA CYS A 116 4.21 -12.24 -17.19
C CYS A 116 4.63 -13.72 -17.20
N GLU A 117 4.29 -14.45 -16.14
CA GLU A 117 4.54 -15.89 -16.03
C GLU A 117 3.40 -16.75 -16.63
N GLY A 118 2.34 -16.12 -17.17
CA GLY A 118 1.25 -16.82 -17.84
C GLY A 118 0.20 -17.44 -16.91
N TYR A 119 0.22 -17.13 -15.60
CA TYR A 119 -0.84 -17.56 -14.68
C TYR A 119 -2.15 -16.80 -14.90
N ILE A 120 -2.06 -15.57 -15.39
CA ILE A 120 -3.16 -14.68 -15.72
C ILE A 120 -2.91 -14.15 -17.14
N ASP A 121 -3.88 -14.25 -18.04
CA ASP A 121 -3.67 -13.90 -19.45
C ASP A 121 -3.32 -12.42 -19.65
N ASN A 122 -4.10 -11.52 -19.08
CA ASN A 122 -3.87 -10.06 -19.13
C ASN A 122 -4.78 -9.31 -18.16
N ILE A 123 -4.59 -7.98 -18.06
CA ILE A 123 -5.36 -7.13 -17.14
C ILE A 123 -6.83 -6.90 -17.54
N ASN A 124 -7.23 -7.26 -18.76
CA ASN A 124 -8.59 -7.04 -19.28
C ASN A 124 -9.47 -8.29 -19.19
N ILE A 125 -8.95 -9.40 -18.64
CA ILE A 125 -9.78 -10.59 -18.39
C ILE A 125 -10.95 -10.25 -17.47
N THR A 126 -12.02 -11.01 -17.60
CA THR A 126 -13.16 -10.99 -16.67
C THR A 126 -12.95 -12.01 -15.54
N LEU A 127 -13.40 -11.67 -14.35
CA LEU A 127 -13.30 -12.52 -13.17
C LEU A 127 -14.48 -13.51 -13.14
N ASP A 128 -14.50 -14.46 -14.08
CA ASP A 128 -15.57 -15.43 -14.26
C ASP A 128 -15.20 -16.84 -13.77
N ASP A 129 -13.93 -17.12 -13.62
CA ASP A 129 -13.39 -18.46 -13.36
C ASP A 129 -13.20 -18.78 -11.86
N TRP A 130 -13.45 -17.81 -10.97
CA TRP A 130 -13.27 -17.99 -9.52
C TRP A 130 -14.62 -17.99 -8.79
N SER A 131 -15.04 -19.17 -8.33
CA SER A 131 -16.35 -19.40 -7.70
C SER A 131 -16.56 -18.63 -6.39
N VAL A 132 -15.48 -18.18 -5.74
CA VAL A 132 -15.56 -17.31 -4.54
C VAL A 132 -16.34 -16.04 -4.80
N LEU A 133 -16.38 -15.58 -6.06
CA LEU A 133 -17.09 -14.36 -6.46
C LEU A 133 -18.55 -14.59 -6.86
N ASP A 134 -19.01 -15.84 -6.90
CA ASP A 134 -20.38 -16.16 -7.34
C ASP A 134 -21.41 -15.43 -6.46
N GLY A 135 -22.42 -14.86 -7.10
CA GLY A 135 -23.45 -14.07 -6.42
C GLY A 135 -23.05 -12.64 -6.05
N THR A 136 -21.78 -12.28 -6.13
CA THR A 136 -21.30 -10.94 -5.76
C THR A 136 -21.26 -9.98 -6.97
N LEU A 137 -21.18 -8.68 -6.68
CA LEU A 137 -20.99 -7.65 -7.72
C LEU A 137 -19.64 -7.76 -8.46
N TYR A 138 -18.69 -8.51 -7.92
CA TYR A 138 -17.35 -8.64 -8.50
C TYR A 138 -17.27 -9.70 -9.60
N LYS A 139 -18.20 -10.67 -9.62
CA LYS A 139 -18.28 -11.69 -10.68
C LYS A 139 -18.47 -11.03 -12.05
N GLY A 140 -17.68 -11.44 -13.03
CA GLY A 140 -17.75 -10.91 -14.40
C GLY A 140 -17.18 -9.51 -14.58
N GLN A 141 -16.56 -8.92 -13.56
CA GLN A 141 -15.87 -7.65 -13.72
C GLN A 141 -14.50 -7.83 -14.35
N LYS A 142 -14.03 -6.81 -15.06
CA LYS A 142 -12.66 -6.80 -15.59
C LYS A 142 -11.64 -6.64 -14.45
N LEU A 143 -10.54 -7.36 -14.55
CA LEU A 143 -9.45 -7.28 -13.58
C LEU A 143 -8.93 -5.86 -13.41
N ILE A 144 -8.83 -5.08 -14.51
CA ILE A 144 -8.39 -3.68 -14.48
C ILE A 144 -9.35 -2.78 -13.68
N ASP A 145 -10.66 -3.06 -13.67
CA ASP A 145 -11.62 -2.26 -12.89
C ASP A 145 -11.37 -2.45 -11.38
N ILE A 146 -11.05 -3.66 -10.95
CA ILE A 146 -10.69 -3.94 -9.55
C ILE A 146 -9.32 -3.33 -9.23
N LEU A 147 -8.33 -3.45 -10.13
CA LEU A 147 -7.01 -2.83 -9.99
C LEU A 147 -7.11 -1.31 -9.84
N ASN A 148 -8.02 -0.67 -10.56
CA ASN A 148 -8.25 0.77 -10.50
C ASN A 148 -9.18 1.21 -9.36
N MET A 149 -9.65 0.26 -8.52
CA MET A 149 -10.65 0.53 -7.48
C MET A 149 -11.91 1.21 -8.05
N ASN A 150 -12.41 0.69 -9.17
CA ASN A 150 -13.53 1.21 -9.95
C ASN A 150 -14.63 0.16 -10.13
N ALA A 151 -14.82 -0.69 -9.15
CA ALA A 151 -15.72 -1.84 -9.22
C ALA A 151 -17.23 -1.46 -9.16
N GLY A 152 -17.57 -0.23 -8.84
CA GLY A 152 -18.96 0.16 -8.61
C GLY A 152 -19.48 -0.28 -7.23
N ASP A 153 -18.58 -0.47 -6.28
CA ASP A 153 -18.84 -0.95 -4.92
C ASP A 153 -19.02 0.16 -3.87
N GLN A 154 -18.94 1.44 -4.29
CA GLN A 154 -18.90 2.59 -3.37
C GLN A 154 -20.18 2.78 -2.53
N LYS A 155 -21.28 2.10 -2.84
CA LYS A 155 -22.48 2.10 -2.00
C LYS A 155 -22.37 1.16 -0.81
N PHE A 156 -21.49 0.18 -0.88
CA PHE A 156 -21.40 -0.94 0.05
C PHE A 156 -20.05 -0.99 0.77
N ILE A 157 -19.01 -0.57 0.07
CA ILE A 157 -17.64 -0.51 0.60
C ILE A 157 -17.18 0.93 0.49
N GLY A 158 -16.82 1.56 1.60
CA GLY A 158 -16.42 2.97 1.55
C GLY A 158 -15.77 3.45 2.83
N GLU A 159 -15.53 4.75 2.87
CA GLU A 159 -15.04 5.44 4.06
C GLU A 159 -16.09 5.41 5.18
N ARG A 160 -15.60 5.38 6.42
CA ARG A 160 -16.44 5.42 7.62
C ARG A 160 -17.36 6.66 7.59
N LYS A 161 -18.66 6.44 7.61
CA LYS A 161 -19.63 7.47 7.92
C LYS A 161 -20.08 7.29 9.36
N PHE A 162 -19.94 8.34 10.13
CA PHE A 162 -20.44 8.42 11.49
C PHE A 162 -21.72 9.26 11.50
N ASN A 163 -22.68 8.85 12.31
CA ASN A 163 -23.84 9.70 12.59
C ASN A 163 -23.48 10.75 13.67
N SER A 164 -24.48 11.61 14.00
CA SER A 164 -24.35 12.62 15.06
C SER A 164 -23.92 12.07 16.43
N ASP A 165 -24.14 10.78 16.67
CA ASP A 165 -23.84 10.10 17.93
C ASP A 165 -22.51 9.33 17.88
N ASN A 166 -21.67 9.56 16.86
CA ASN A 166 -20.42 8.84 16.61
C ASN A 166 -20.57 7.33 16.44
N LYS A 167 -21.78 6.84 16.14
CA LYS A 167 -21.99 5.44 15.81
C LYS A 167 -21.76 5.22 14.33
N ILE A 168 -21.09 4.11 14.00
CA ILE A 168 -20.89 3.69 12.61
C ILE A 168 -22.28 3.39 12.03
N GLN A 169 -22.76 4.25 11.12
CA GLN A 169 -24.06 4.09 10.48
C GLN A 169 -24.03 3.11 9.32
N ASP A 170 -22.84 2.69 8.90
CA ASP A 170 -22.73 2.06 7.60
C ASP A 170 -22.04 0.71 7.68
N VAL A 171 -22.80 -0.33 7.36
CA VAL A 171 -22.32 -1.71 7.19
C VAL A 171 -21.28 -1.81 6.06
N ARG A 172 -21.13 -0.76 5.24
CA ARG A 172 -20.05 -0.60 4.23
C ARG A 172 -18.66 -0.62 4.83
N PHE A 173 -18.58 -0.56 6.16
CA PHE A 173 -17.35 -0.70 6.91
C PHE A 173 -17.18 -2.13 7.44
N LEU A 174 -17.11 -3.06 6.51
CA LEU A 174 -16.58 -4.38 6.84
C LEU A 174 -15.08 -4.21 7.09
N ASN A 175 -14.64 -4.61 8.28
CA ASN A 175 -13.22 -4.79 8.52
C ASN A 175 -12.77 -6.10 7.82
N VAL A 176 -12.88 -6.07 6.47
CA VAL A 176 -12.51 -7.20 5.60
C VAL A 176 -11.04 -7.60 5.73
N ASN A 177 -10.26 -6.81 6.47
CA ASN A 177 -8.88 -7.17 6.80
C ASN A 177 -8.79 -8.31 7.82
N THR A 178 -9.86 -8.63 8.52
CA THR A 178 -9.88 -9.71 9.52
C THR A 178 -10.49 -11.02 9.01
N PHE A 179 -11.15 -10.99 7.85
CA PHE A 179 -11.80 -12.16 7.27
C PHE A 179 -10.99 -12.72 6.09
N PRO A 180 -10.88 -14.04 5.94
CA PRO A 180 -10.49 -14.65 4.67
C PRO A 180 -11.40 -14.15 3.54
N ILE A 181 -10.87 -14.04 2.34
CA ILE A 181 -11.63 -13.48 1.21
C ILE A 181 -12.91 -14.25 0.92
N LYS A 182 -12.87 -15.58 1.05
CA LYS A 182 -14.03 -16.45 0.86
C LYS A 182 -15.16 -16.10 1.82
N ASP A 183 -14.85 -15.92 3.09
CA ASP A 183 -15.85 -15.58 4.11
C ASP A 183 -16.36 -14.15 3.90
N ALA A 184 -15.48 -13.20 3.52
CA ALA A 184 -15.88 -11.85 3.19
C ALA A 184 -16.89 -11.84 2.03
N MET A 185 -16.68 -12.64 0.98
CA MET A 185 -17.57 -12.69 -0.19
C MET A 185 -18.93 -13.34 0.12
N GLN A 186 -19.04 -14.14 1.17
CA GLN A 186 -20.30 -14.77 1.60
C GLN A 186 -21.17 -13.86 2.48
N LEU A 187 -20.69 -12.67 2.87
CA LEU A 187 -21.50 -11.74 3.66
C LEU A 187 -22.73 -11.27 2.87
N ASP A 188 -23.90 -11.30 3.48
CA ASP A 188 -25.18 -10.93 2.86
C ASP A 188 -25.12 -9.63 2.10
N ILE A 189 -24.42 -8.63 2.63
CA ILE A 189 -24.25 -7.32 2.01
C ILE A 189 -23.55 -7.40 0.63
N LEU A 190 -22.68 -8.36 0.41
CA LEU A 190 -21.99 -8.55 -0.87
C LEU A 190 -22.77 -9.47 -1.81
N GLN A 191 -23.51 -10.43 -1.27
CA GLN A 191 -24.28 -11.41 -2.04
C GLN A 191 -25.50 -10.81 -2.76
N SER A 192 -26.15 -9.82 -2.17
CA SER A 192 -27.34 -9.19 -2.74
C SER A 192 -27.04 -7.88 -3.48
N THR A 193 -25.76 -7.52 -3.63
CA THR A 193 -25.35 -6.19 -4.08
C THR A 193 -25.37 -6.05 -5.59
N LYS A 194 -26.02 -5.02 -6.09
CA LYS A 194 -25.96 -4.61 -7.50
C LYS A 194 -24.85 -3.58 -7.70
N LYS A 195 -24.05 -3.78 -8.74
CA LYS A 195 -23.05 -2.81 -9.20
C LYS A 195 -23.68 -1.44 -9.40
N SER A 196 -23.12 -0.40 -8.81
CA SER A 196 -23.45 0.99 -9.09
C SER A 196 -22.59 1.54 -10.24
N LYS A 197 -22.87 2.76 -10.71
CA LYS A 197 -22.01 3.42 -11.70
C LYS A 197 -20.58 3.46 -11.19
N PRO A 198 -19.62 2.92 -11.94
CA PRO A 198 -18.21 2.86 -11.50
C PRO A 198 -17.64 4.26 -11.25
N VAL A 199 -17.06 4.45 -10.09
CA VAL A 199 -16.25 5.61 -9.71
C VAL A 199 -15.10 5.14 -8.84
N TYR A 200 -14.03 5.90 -8.78
CA TYR A 200 -12.92 5.62 -7.87
C TYR A 200 -13.40 5.48 -6.43
N ASN A 201 -13.15 4.33 -5.82
CA ASN A 201 -13.52 4.00 -4.45
C ASN A 201 -12.37 3.25 -3.74
N TYR A 202 -11.51 4.00 -3.07
CA TYR A 202 -10.35 3.43 -2.38
C TYR A 202 -10.79 2.54 -1.22
N ASN A 203 -10.44 1.26 -1.27
CA ASN A 203 -10.79 0.31 -0.22
C ASN A 203 -9.78 -0.85 -0.12
N ALA A 204 -9.83 -1.58 0.99
CA ALA A 204 -8.96 -2.72 1.26
C ALA A 204 -9.45 -4.01 0.59
N LEU A 205 -10.77 -4.16 0.43
CA LEU A 205 -11.37 -5.38 -0.12
C LEU A 205 -10.91 -5.65 -1.55
N ALA A 206 -10.92 -4.62 -2.41
CA ALA A 206 -10.45 -4.74 -3.78
C ALA A 206 -9.03 -5.30 -3.85
N THR A 207 -8.12 -4.85 -2.98
CA THR A 207 -6.74 -5.34 -2.98
C THR A 207 -6.63 -6.77 -2.45
N ASN A 208 -7.34 -7.10 -1.37
CA ASN A 208 -7.35 -8.47 -0.85
C ASN A 208 -7.97 -9.44 -1.88
N LEU A 209 -8.97 -8.98 -2.64
CA LEU A 209 -9.55 -9.76 -3.75
C LEU A 209 -8.49 -10.02 -4.83
N LEU A 210 -7.76 -8.99 -5.27
CA LEU A 210 -6.68 -9.12 -6.26
C LEU A 210 -5.59 -10.09 -5.79
N MET A 211 -5.16 -9.97 -4.53
CA MET A 211 -4.14 -10.85 -3.97
C MET A 211 -4.60 -12.31 -3.98
N ASN A 212 -5.80 -12.57 -3.45
CA ASN A 212 -6.31 -13.93 -3.35
C ASN A 212 -6.72 -14.53 -4.71
N TYR A 213 -7.14 -13.69 -5.66
CA TYR A 213 -7.30 -14.12 -7.05
C TYR A 213 -5.95 -14.54 -7.67
N THR A 214 -4.88 -13.78 -7.41
CA THR A 214 -3.54 -14.16 -7.87
C THR A 214 -3.10 -15.47 -7.22
N ILE A 215 -3.33 -15.67 -5.92
CA ILE A 215 -3.07 -16.93 -5.21
C ILE A 215 -3.87 -18.08 -5.85
N TYR A 216 -5.16 -17.87 -6.13
CA TYR A 216 -6.01 -18.86 -6.81
C TYR A 216 -5.45 -19.26 -8.18
N LYS A 217 -5.04 -18.28 -8.99
CA LYS A 217 -4.51 -18.52 -10.34
C LYS A 217 -3.13 -19.21 -10.34
N THR A 218 -2.31 -18.93 -9.34
CA THR A 218 -0.98 -19.56 -9.20
C THR A 218 -1.04 -20.92 -8.50
N GLY A 219 -2.05 -21.15 -7.68
CA GLY A 219 -2.21 -22.40 -6.91
C GLY A 219 -0.95 -22.73 -6.10
N ASP A 220 -0.36 -23.87 -6.34
CA ASP A 220 0.84 -24.37 -5.64
C ASP A 220 2.12 -23.58 -5.96
N ASP A 221 2.12 -22.79 -7.01
CA ASP A 221 3.27 -21.98 -7.41
C ASP A 221 3.27 -20.58 -6.75
N TRP A 222 2.35 -20.28 -5.81
CA TRP A 222 2.29 -18.95 -5.19
C TRP A 222 3.60 -18.52 -4.53
N GLU A 223 4.15 -19.35 -3.64
CA GLU A 223 5.40 -19.06 -2.95
C GLU A 223 6.59 -19.00 -3.92
N LYS A 224 6.58 -19.81 -4.96
CA LYS A 224 7.56 -19.78 -6.06
C LYS A 224 7.48 -18.46 -6.81
N LEU A 225 6.27 -17.96 -7.11
CA LEU A 225 6.09 -16.64 -7.72
C LEU A 225 6.64 -15.54 -6.81
N LEU A 226 6.33 -15.55 -5.53
CA LEU A 226 6.85 -14.56 -4.57
C LEU A 226 8.38 -14.59 -4.52
N ASN A 227 8.98 -15.80 -4.47
CA ASN A 227 10.43 -15.94 -4.51
C ASN A 227 11.02 -15.38 -5.81
N LYS A 228 10.42 -15.68 -6.95
CA LYS A 228 10.85 -15.14 -8.24
C LYS A 228 10.80 -13.61 -8.26
N VAL A 229 9.72 -13.01 -7.72
CA VAL A 229 9.56 -11.55 -7.67
C VAL A 229 10.60 -10.91 -6.73
N PHE A 230 10.64 -11.31 -5.47
CA PHE A 230 11.40 -10.57 -4.46
C PHE A 230 12.84 -11.04 -4.31
N ASN A 231 13.10 -12.35 -4.34
CA ASN A 231 14.46 -12.88 -4.21
C ASN A 231 15.26 -12.76 -5.50
N GLU A 232 14.70 -13.23 -6.63
CA GLU A 232 15.46 -13.33 -7.88
C GLU A 232 15.44 -12.02 -8.67
N HIS A 233 14.28 -11.37 -8.76
CA HIS A 233 14.04 -10.21 -9.65
C HIS A 233 14.37 -8.89 -8.96
N VAL A 234 13.73 -8.61 -7.81
CA VAL A 234 14.01 -7.44 -6.98
C VAL A 234 15.37 -7.55 -6.30
N ARG A 235 15.75 -8.78 -5.92
CA ARG A 235 16.98 -9.09 -5.22
C ARG A 235 17.05 -8.37 -3.87
N VAL A 236 16.00 -8.56 -3.04
CA VAL A 236 15.98 -8.07 -1.66
C VAL A 236 17.13 -8.65 -0.85
N LYS A 237 17.62 -7.89 0.13
CA LYS A 237 18.74 -8.34 0.97
C LYS A 237 18.28 -9.18 2.15
N ASP A 238 17.22 -8.72 2.82
CA ASP A 238 16.71 -9.33 4.02
C ASP A 238 15.38 -10.05 3.75
N GLU A 239 14.83 -10.71 4.75
CA GLU A 239 13.52 -11.36 4.61
C GLU A 239 12.44 -10.33 4.42
N VAL A 240 11.50 -10.64 3.49
CA VAL A 240 10.30 -9.85 3.26
C VAL A 240 9.09 -10.77 3.25
N TRP A 241 7.90 -10.26 3.59
CA TRP A 241 6.72 -11.11 3.61
C TRP A 241 5.42 -10.33 3.44
N PHE A 242 4.43 -11.01 2.87
CA PHE A 242 3.04 -10.63 3.00
C PHE A 242 2.40 -11.31 4.21
N HIS A 243 1.48 -10.61 4.83
CA HIS A 243 0.70 -11.14 5.95
C HIS A 243 -0.39 -12.10 5.47
N GLN A 244 -0.67 -13.15 6.26
CA GLN A 244 -1.81 -14.02 6.10
C GLN A 244 -2.85 -13.77 7.20
N THR A 245 -4.12 -13.96 6.87
CA THR A 245 -5.19 -13.98 7.89
C THR A 245 -5.08 -15.26 8.71
N VAL A 246 -5.04 -15.14 10.03
CA VAL A 246 -5.01 -16.32 10.91
C VAL A 246 -6.32 -17.09 10.77
N GLN A 247 -6.22 -18.40 10.53
CA GLN A 247 -7.36 -19.31 10.41
C GLN A 247 -8.01 -19.61 11.78
N LYS A 248 -8.54 -18.61 12.47
CA LYS A 248 -9.37 -18.90 13.67
C LYS A 248 -10.83 -19.23 13.35
N TYR A 249 -11.24 -19.08 12.10
CA TYR A 249 -12.62 -19.20 11.67
C TYR A 249 -12.78 -20.25 10.59
N ASN A 250 -13.20 -21.44 10.99
CA ASN A 250 -13.71 -22.54 10.18
C ASN A 250 -12.71 -23.31 9.27
N SER A 251 -12.65 -24.60 9.49
CA SER A 251 -11.80 -25.62 8.86
C SER A 251 -12.09 -25.89 7.36
N SER A 252 -12.97 -25.15 6.72
CA SER A 252 -13.40 -25.39 5.33
C SER A 252 -12.70 -24.52 4.29
N ILE A 253 -11.78 -23.62 4.69
CA ILE A 253 -11.13 -22.69 3.80
C ILE A 253 -9.81 -23.27 3.32
N HIS A 254 -9.55 -23.16 2.00
CA HIS A 254 -8.26 -23.53 1.46
C HIS A 254 -7.18 -22.66 2.13
N PRO A 255 -6.13 -23.24 2.74
CA PRO A 255 -5.16 -22.49 3.56
C PRO A 255 -4.46 -21.35 2.83
N ARG A 256 -4.54 -21.31 1.51
CA ARG A 256 -3.78 -20.40 0.66
C ARG A 256 -4.50 -19.10 0.34
N GLU A 257 -5.85 -19.10 0.24
CA GLU A 257 -6.62 -17.88 -0.09
C GLU A 257 -6.86 -17.00 1.15
N THR A 258 -5.82 -16.80 1.95
CA THR A 258 -5.81 -16.03 3.19
C THR A 258 -4.88 -14.84 3.14
N GLY A 259 -4.41 -14.50 1.93
CA GLY A 259 -3.46 -13.41 1.72
C GLY A 259 -4.02 -12.04 2.06
N ARG A 260 -3.19 -11.22 2.70
CA ARG A 260 -3.47 -9.80 3.01
C ARG A 260 -2.39 -8.93 2.41
N TYR A 261 -2.77 -7.76 1.94
CA TYR A 261 -1.85 -6.84 1.28
C TYR A 261 -0.79 -6.21 2.20
N SER A 262 -0.88 -6.36 3.51
CA SER A 262 0.15 -5.86 4.42
C SER A 262 1.49 -6.55 4.14
N PHE A 263 2.49 -5.77 3.78
CA PHE A 263 3.82 -6.24 3.41
C PHE A 263 4.85 -5.69 4.40
N TYR A 264 5.92 -6.42 4.63
CA TYR A 264 6.96 -6.07 5.59
C TYR A 264 8.33 -6.18 4.95
N ALA A 265 9.14 -5.15 5.10
CA ALA A 265 10.51 -5.06 4.60
C ALA A 265 11.28 -3.98 5.36
N ASN A 266 12.60 -3.96 5.24
CA ASN A 266 13.38 -2.82 5.70
C ASN A 266 13.42 -1.70 4.65
N ARG A 267 13.90 -0.51 5.04
CA ARG A 267 13.95 0.69 4.21
C ARG A 267 14.71 0.51 2.88
N TYR A 268 15.79 -0.25 2.89
CA TYR A 268 16.59 -0.51 1.69
C TYR A 268 15.94 -1.52 0.75
N ASP A 269 15.17 -2.47 1.28
CA ASP A 269 14.44 -3.41 0.44
C ASP A 269 13.24 -2.74 -0.22
N TYR A 270 12.57 -1.77 0.43
CA TYR A 270 11.63 -0.88 -0.27
C TYR A 270 12.32 -0.08 -1.39
N LEU A 271 13.56 0.38 -1.19
CA LEU A 271 14.32 1.05 -2.24
C LEU A 271 14.68 0.08 -3.38
N ARG A 272 15.05 -1.19 -3.09
CA ARG A 272 15.29 -2.23 -4.11
C ARG A 272 14.06 -2.50 -4.96
N ILE A 273 12.89 -2.57 -4.32
CA ILE A 273 11.61 -2.70 -5.03
C ILE A 273 11.39 -1.49 -5.95
N GLY A 274 11.57 -0.27 -5.44
CA GLY A 274 11.44 0.95 -6.23
C GLY A 274 12.43 0.98 -7.40
N LYS A 275 13.69 0.58 -7.18
CA LYS A 275 14.73 0.50 -8.22
C LYS A 275 14.37 -0.54 -9.29
N ARG A 276 13.85 -1.69 -8.89
CA ARG A 276 13.43 -2.70 -9.86
C ARG A 276 12.25 -2.25 -10.70
N ILE A 277 11.25 -1.60 -10.13
CA ILE A 277 10.13 -1.00 -10.85
C ILE A 277 10.62 0.05 -11.85
N LEU A 278 11.57 0.90 -11.45
CA LEU A 278 12.22 1.87 -12.35
C LEU A 278 12.91 1.17 -13.54
N ASP A 279 13.66 0.10 -13.27
CA ASP A 279 14.37 -0.65 -14.30
C ASP A 279 13.41 -1.38 -15.24
N ASP A 280 12.35 -1.99 -14.70
CA ASP A 280 11.32 -2.66 -15.50
C ASP A 280 10.66 -1.70 -16.46
N TRP A 281 10.31 -0.50 -15.97
CA TRP A 281 9.72 0.55 -16.80
C TRP A 281 10.67 1.02 -17.91
N ASN A 282 11.94 1.28 -17.59
CA ASN A 282 12.90 1.83 -18.53
C ASN A 282 13.35 0.82 -19.58
N ASN A 283 13.40 -0.47 -19.23
CA ASN A 283 13.86 -1.53 -20.10
C ASN A 283 12.73 -2.28 -20.84
N ASP A 284 11.48 -1.79 -20.77
CA ASP A 284 10.32 -2.43 -21.41
C ASP A 284 10.21 -3.94 -21.13
N THR A 285 10.58 -4.37 -19.93
CA THR A 285 10.35 -5.75 -19.53
C THR A 285 8.86 -6.09 -19.58
N CYS A 286 8.49 -7.35 -19.48
CA CYS A 286 7.08 -7.73 -19.43
C CYS A 286 6.35 -6.97 -18.29
N THR A 287 6.93 -6.94 -17.10
CA THR A 287 6.37 -6.19 -15.97
C THR A 287 6.39 -4.68 -16.22
N GLY A 288 7.41 -4.17 -16.92
CA GLY A 288 7.45 -2.76 -17.36
C GLY A 288 6.32 -2.40 -18.31
N LYS A 289 5.98 -3.28 -19.26
CA LYS A 289 4.82 -3.11 -20.14
C LYS A 289 3.51 -3.14 -19.37
N TYR A 290 3.38 -4.04 -18.40
CA TYR A 290 2.24 -4.05 -17.47
C TYR A 290 2.10 -2.71 -16.74
N LEU A 291 3.18 -2.16 -16.16
CA LEU A 291 3.17 -0.86 -15.48
C LEU A 291 2.79 0.29 -16.42
N LYS A 292 3.26 0.29 -17.66
CA LYS A 292 2.89 1.29 -18.67
C LYS A 292 1.41 1.18 -19.05
N THR A 293 0.88 -0.03 -19.20
CA THR A 293 -0.54 -0.26 -19.48
C THR A 293 -1.43 0.26 -18.32
N ILE A 294 -1.04 0.02 -17.08
CA ILE A 294 -1.72 0.59 -15.90
C ILE A 294 -1.68 2.12 -15.94
N TYR A 295 -0.53 2.70 -16.24
CA TYR A 295 -0.38 4.15 -16.36
C TYR A 295 -1.31 4.74 -17.42
N GLU A 296 -1.44 4.10 -18.56
CA GLU A 296 -2.34 4.52 -19.65
C GLU A 296 -3.81 4.39 -19.26
N GLN A 297 -4.20 3.31 -18.57
CA GLN A 297 -5.58 3.03 -18.15
C GLN A 297 -5.94 3.61 -16.78
N ARG A 298 -5.09 4.49 -16.21
CA ARG A 298 -5.38 5.13 -14.94
C ARG A 298 -6.61 6.04 -14.99
N ILE A 299 -7.39 6.02 -13.95
CA ILE A 299 -8.63 6.80 -13.82
C ILE A 299 -8.46 8.03 -12.94
N SER A 300 -9.34 9.00 -13.08
CA SER A 300 -9.38 10.15 -12.20
C SER A 300 -9.91 9.78 -10.82
N LYS A 301 -9.26 10.25 -9.78
CA LYS A 301 -9.85 10.27 -8.44
C LYS A 301 -10.94 11.33 -8.37
N ASN A 302 -11.87 11.17 -7.43
CA ASN A 302 -12.79 12.26 -7.11
C ASN A 302 -12.03 13.39 -6.37
N GLU A 303 -12.52 14.64 -6.46
CA GLU A 303 -11.83 15.81 -5.90
C GLU A 303 -11.60 15.71 -4.38
N LYS A 304 -12.50 15.05 -3.66
CA LYS A 304 -12.37 14.85 -2.22
C LYS A 304 -11.21 13.92 -1.84
N SER A 305 -10.72 13.14 -2.78
CA SER A 305 -9.66 12.13 -2.54
C SER A 305 -8.25 12.64 -2.74
N TYR A 306 -8.04 13.89 -3.22
CA TYR A 306 -6.70 14.42 -3.46
C TYR A 306 -6.49 15.87 -2.99
N ASP A 307 -7.35 16.39 -2.16
CA ASP A 307 -7.21 17.73 -1.59
C ASP A 307 -6.47 17.65 -0.23
N GLY A 308 -5.14 17.62 -0.29
CA GLY A 308 -4.29 17.57 0.90
C GLY A 308 -4.41 18.80 1.79
N ASP A 309 -4.62 19.99 1.20
CA ASP A 309 -4.80 21.24 1.97
C ASP A 309 -6.09 21.17 2.81
N ARG A 310 -7.17 20.67 2.21
CA ARG A 310 -8.45 20.47 2.90
C ARG A 310 -8.40 19.38 3.97
N MET A 311 -7.65 18.31 3.71
CA MET A 311 -7.53 17.17 4.64
C MET A 311 -6.49 17.39 5.72
N GLY A 312 -5.66 18.46 5.63
CA GLY A 312 -4.54 18.69 6.52
C GLY A 312 -3.45 17.60 6.44
N GLN A 313 -3.48 16.78 5.39
CA GLN A 313 -2.56 15.67 5.18
C GLN A 313 -1.86 15.82 3.84
N PHE A 314 -0.54 15.75 3.85
CA PHE A 314 0.28 15.87 2.65
C PHE A 314 1.08 14.60 2.43
N ASP A 315 0.71 13.85 1.41
CA ASP A 315 1.42 12.68 0.92
C ASP A 315 1.11 12.46 -0.57
N ILE A 316 1.71 11.45 -1.17
CA ILE A 316 1.44 11.12 -2.58
C ILE A 316 -0.01 10.70 -2.81
N HIS A 317 -0.71 10.16 -1.80
CA HIS A 317 -2.12 9.82 -1.92
C HIS A 317 -2.99 11.06 -2.10
N THR A 318 -2.81 12.07 -1.26
CA THR A 318 -3.60 13.31 -1.30
C THR A 318 -3.10 14.31 -2.33
N TYR A 319 -1.89 14.12 -2.85
CA TYR A 319 -1.24 15.04 -3.78
C TYR A 319 -1.16 14.51 -5.22
N SER A 320 -1.95 13.51 -5.56
CA SER A 320 -2.06 12.93 -6.91
C SER A 320 -3.50 12.86 -7.40
N LYS A 321 -3.74 13.16 -8.67
CA LYS A 321 -5.08 13.28 -9.26
C LYS A 321 -5.61 12.00 -9.88
N LYS A 322 -4.73 11.03 -10.20
CA LYS A 322 -5.12 9.78 -10.84
C LYS A 322 -4.66 8.57 -10.06
N TYR A 323 -5.37 7.47 -10.29
CA TYR A 323 -5.10 6.17 -9.70
C TYR A 323 -5.20 5.08 -10.77
N GLY A 324 -4.29 4.13 -10.74
CA GLY A 324 -4.30 3.02 -11.69
C GLY A 324 -3.50 1.85 -11.15
N GLY A 325 -4.03 0.63 -11.27
CA GLY A 325 -3.32 -0.56 -10.86
C GLY A 325 -2.81 -0.54 -9.42
N GLN A 326 -3.53 0.06 -8.49
CA GLN A 326 -3.13 0.23 -7.09
C GLN A 326 -1.98 1.25 -6.87
N PHE A 327 -1.69 2.13 -7.85
CA PHE A 327 -0.68 3.18 -7.77
C PHE A 327 -1.28 4.57 -7.93
N HIS A 328 -0.59 5.57 -7.38
CA HIS A 328 -0.94 6.99 -7.47
C HIS A 328 -0.15 7.66 -8.60
N PHE A 329 -0.83 8.46 -9.41
CA PHE A 329 -0.26 9.14 -10.58
C PHE A 329 -0.70 10.60 -10.67
N ASP A 330 -0.10 11.34 -11.59
CA ASP A 330 -0.42 12.74 -11.89
C ASP A 330 -0.29 13.63 -10.65
N VAL A 331 0.93 13.73 -10.14
CA VAL A 331 1.27 14.57 -8.98
C VAL A 331 0.92 16.04 -9.26
N ILE A 332 0.23 16.68 -8.33
CA ILE A 332 -0.18 18.09 -8.44
C ILE A 332 1.04 18.99 -8.64
N GLY A 333 1.01 19.79 -9.70
CA GLY A 333 2.13 20.65 -10.10
C GLY A 333 3.23 19.95 -10.93
N LEU A 334 3.13 18.61 -11.13
CA LEU A 334 4.08 17.80 -11.92
C LEU A 334 3.38 16.87 -12.92
N LYS A 335 2.19 17.23 -13.38
CA LYS A 335 1.31 16.35 -14.19
C LYS A 335 1.91 15.90 -15.54
N LYS A 336 2.94 16.58 -16.05
CA LYS A 336 3.63 16.17 -17.27
C LYS A 336 4.70 15.11 -17.03
N ARG A 337 5.07 14.87 -15.77
CA ARG A 337 6.09 13.89 -15.39
C ARG A 337 5.45 12.55 -15.07
N LYS A 338 6.12 11.49 -15.48
CA LYS A 338 5.71 10.11 -15.22
C LYS A 338 6.18 9.71 -13.82
N ILE A 339 5.37 10.04 -12.82
CA ILE A 339 5.64 9.72 -11.42
C ILE A 339 4.64 8.68 -10.96
N LEU A 340 5.17 7.60 -10.40
CA LEU A 340 4.42 6.55 -9.72
C LEU A 340 4.60 6.71 -8.22
N GLY A 341 3.51 6.70 -7.48
CA GLY A 341 3.53 6.78 -6.04
C GLY A 341 2.82 5.60 -5.36
N MET A 342 3.43 5.10 -4.31
CA MET A 342 2.84 4.19 -3.35
C MET A 342 2.69 4.92 -2.03
N SER A 343 1.56 4.79 -1.35
CA SER A 343 1.29 5.48 -0.08
C SER A 343 0.70 4.53 0.95
N GLY A 344 1.15 4.66 2.19
CA GLY A 344 0.69 3.89 3.34
C GLY A 344 0.30 4.77 4.52
N PHE A 345 -0.54 4.23 5.39
CA PHE A 345 -0.94 4.88 6.65
C PHE A 345 0.31 5.28 7.44
N GLY A 346 0.22 6.36 8.22
CA GLY A 346 1.36 6.87 8.98
C GLY A 346 2.42 7.60 8.15
N GLY A 347 2.34 7.60 6.80
CA GLY A 347 3.26 8.34 5.93
C GLY A 347 4.32 7.49 5.26
N GLN A 348 4.12 6.17 5.18
CA GLN A 348 4.97 5.28 4.37
C GLN A 348 4.82 5.65 2.90
N GLN A 349 5.91 5.86 2.17
CA GLN A 349 5.84 6.18 0.75
C GLN A 349 7.04 5.61 -0.01
N VAL A 350 6.78 5.11 -1.21
CA VAL A 350 7.78 4.88 -2.25
C VAL A 350 7.34 5.66 -3.49
N ILE A 351 8.15 6.59 -3.93
CA ILE A 351 7.83 7.49 -5.04
C ILE A 351 8.92 7.34 -6.10
N ILE A 352 8.53 7.03 -7.32
CA ILE A 352 9.43 6.77 -8.45
C ILE A 352 9.13 7.78 -9.55
N ASP A 353 10.12 8.54 -9.93
CA ASP A 353 10.06 9.45 -11.05
C ASP A 353 10.82 8.85 -12.23
N PHE A 354 10.09 8.34 -13.20
CA PHE A 354 10.65 7.65 -14.36
C PHE A 354 11.42 8.59 -15.29
N ASP A 355 11.07 9.88 -15.32
CA ASP A 355 11.71 10.84 -16.22
C ASP A 355 13.10 11.29 -15.72
N THR A 356 13.36 11.17 -14.41
CA THR A 356 14.66 11.53 -13.81
C THR A 356 15.42 10.35 -13.22
N GLY A 357 14.80 9.18 -13.12
CA GLY A 357 15.39 8.03 -12.43
C GLY A 357 15.46 8.18 -10.91
N ARG A 358 14.73 9.14 -10.35
CA ARG A 358 14.72 9.44 -8.91
C ARG A 358 13.75 8.54 -8.16
N ILE A 359 14.20 8.05 -6.99
CA ILE A 359 13.35 7.28 -6.07
C ILE A 359 13.45 7.90 -4.67
N ILE A 360 12.30 8.14 -4.05
CA ILE A 360 12.21 8.60 -2.66
C ILE A 360 11.49 7.53 -1.86
N VAL A 361 12.12 7.08 -0.76
CA VAL A 361 11.50 6.17 0.22
C VAL A 361 11.39 6.89 1.54
N VAL A 362 10.18 6.96 2.06
CA VAL A 362 9.87 7.61 3.35
C VAL A 362 9.20 6.61 4.26
N HIS A 363 9.66 6.56 5.53
CA HIS A 363 8.94 5.89 6.60
C HIS A 363 8.69 6.86 7.74
N ALA A 364 7.48 6.84 8.24
CA ALA A 364 7.06 7.69 9.34
C ALA A 364 6.04 6.96 10.22
N LEU A 365 6.00 7.31 11.49
CA LEU A 365 4.98 6.84 12.43
C LEU A 365 3.72 7.70 12.35
N ASP A 366 3.89 8.95 11.89
CA ASP A 366 2.81 9.90 11.68
C ASP A 366 3.16 10.85 10.52
N ARG A 367 2.15 11.56 9.97
CA ARG A 367 2.24 12.42 8.78
C ARG A 367 2.44 13.89 9.11
N HIS A 368 3.09 14.23 10.23
CA HIS A 368 3.29 15.61 10.64
C HIS A 368 4.55 16.26 10.05
N TYR A 369 5.36 15.49 9.29
CA TYR A 369 6.52 16.04 8.60
C TYR A 369 6.11 16.91 7.40
N ASN A 370 6.95 17.88 7.05
CA ASN A 370 6.69 18.79 5.94
C ASN A 370 6.94 18.13 4.58
N TRP A 371 5.97 17.34 4.12
CA TRP A 371 6.03 16.61 2.86
C TRP A 371 6.36 17.51 1.66
N LYS A 372 5.74 18.72 1.59
CA LYS A 372 6.00 19.66 0.51
C LYS A 372 7.49 20.06 0.44
N LYS A 373 8.14 20.16 1.60
CA LYS A 373 9.53 20.61 1.69
C LYS A 373 10.52 19.48 1.39
N ILE A 374 10.29 18.26 1.90
CA ILE A 374 11.26 17.18 1.76
C ILE A 374 10.98 16.24 0.59
N VAL A 375 9.74 16.16 0.09
CA VAL A 375 9.38 15.30 -1.04
C VAL A 375 9.06 16.12 -2.28
N LEU A 376 8.02 16.97 -2.26
CA LEU A 376 7.59 17.69 -3.46
C LEU A 376 8.67 18.65 -3.99
N LYS A 377 9.40 19.31 -3.10
CA LYS A 377 10.53 20.18 -3.49
C LYS A 377 11.61 19.37 -4.21
N LYS A 378 11.93 18.16 -3.74
CA LYS A 378 12.88 17.25 -4.40
C LYS A 378 12.38 16.79 -5.77
N LEU A 379 11.13 16.39 -5.87
CA LEU A 379 10.54 16.03 -7.16
C LEU A 379 10.55 17.19 -8.17
N LYS A 380 10.50 18.46 -7.73
CA LYS A 380 10.55 19.63 -8.60
C LYS A 380 11.96 20.00 -9.10
N GLN A 381 13.00 19.52 -8.44
CA GLN A 381 14.38 19.72 -8.91
C GLN A 381 14.58 18.93 -10.22
N LYS A 382 15.23 19.58 -11.18
CA LYS A 382 15.60 18.95 -12.46
C LYS A 382 16.89 18.18 -12.31
#